data_b867601066b063c5c7bf55b37bba7637
#
_entry.id   b867601066b063c5c7bf55b37bba7637
#
_cell.length_a   1.000
_cell.length_b   1.000
_cell.length_c   1.000
_cell.angle_alpha   90.00
_cell.angle_beta   90.00
_cell.angle_gamma   90.00
#
_symmetry.space_group_name_H-M   'P 1'
#
loop_
_entity.id
_entity.type
_entity.pdbx_description
1 polymer ?
#
loop_
_entity_poly.entity_id
_entity_poly.type
_entity_poly.pdbx_seq_one_letter_code
_entity_poly.pdbx_strand_id
1 'polypeptide(L)'
;MKIGIQIGLAIVIIVVAYFIYKGIEKPIIFEKKKEIRYDAVVQKLKDIRKAQLAFKDLNGEFAADFDTLISCLKTDSMPFIYAIGNVPDTLSERQAVELGLVTRDTTRIALVDTVFKAGYCIDSLGYIPFTNEKFEMGSGEIVTASKVKVKVFEASALYSVFLNGLDKQLIINLNDERRKNKLFPGLKVGSLTETTNNAGNWE
;
A
#
# COMPACT_ATOMS: atom_id res chain seq x y z
N MET A 1 61.69 -24.56 -3.10
CA MET A 1 60.50 -24.85 -2.25
C MET A 1 59.89 -23.60 -1.61
N LYS A 2 60.62 -22.64 -1.03
CA LYS A 2 60.03 -21.45 -0.34
C LYS A 2 59.23 -20.56 -1.27
N ILE A 3 59.68 -20.31 -2.49
CA ILE A 3 58.97 -19.43 -3.49
C ILE A 3 57.66 -20.05 -3.95
N GLY A 4 57.58 -21.34 -4.16
CA GLY A 4 56.33 -22.04 -4.53
C GLY A 4 55.27 -21.97 -3.45
N ILE A 5 55.66 -22.05 -2.16
CA ILE A 5 54.75 -21.91 -1.05
C ILE A 5 54.23 -20.44 -0.92
N GLN A 6 55.09 -19.45 -1.17
CA GLN A 6 54.69 -18.05 -1.18
C GLN A 6 53.70 -17.72 -2.28
N ILE A 7 53.89 -18.26 -3.49
CA ILE A 7 52.94 -18.07 -4.60
C ILE A 7 51.61 -18.75 -4.29
N GLY A 8 51.63 -19.97 -3.75
CA GLY A 8 50.44 -20.70 -3.34
C GLY A 8 49.64 -19.93 -2.27
N LEU A 9 50.34 -19.37 -1.28
CA LEU A 9 49.69 -18.55 -0.25
C LEU A 9 49.06 -17.26 -0.81
N ALA A 10 49.76 -16.59 -1.74
CA ALA A 10 49.23 -15.40 -2.40
C ALA A 10 47.93 -15.68 -3.18
N ILE A 11 47.85 -16.83 -3.89
CA ILE A 11 46.65 -17.23 -4.60
C ILE A 11 45.50 -17.49 -3.61
N VAL A 12 45.75 -18.17 -2.49
CA VAL A 12 44.73 -18.41 -1.47
C VAL A 12 44.19 -17.12 -0.92
N ILE A 13 45.06 -16.14 -0.62
CA ILE A 13 44.63 -14.82 -0.13
C ILE A 13 43.71 -14.14 -1.15
N ILE A 14 44.05 -14.14 -2.42
CA ILE A 14 43.20 -13.51 -3.47
C ILE A 14 41.85 -14.21 -3.57
N VAL A 15 41.83 -15.55 -3.52
CA VAL A 15 40.57 -16.33 -3.56
C VAL A 15 39.69 -16.02 -2.35
N VAL A 16 40.27 -15.99 -1.14
CA VAL A 16 39.54 -15.65 0.09
C VAL A 16 39.02 -14.23 0.03
N ALA A 17 39.82 -13.26 -0.39
CA ALA A 17 39.41 -11.87 -0.56
C ALA A 17 38.23 -11.74 -1.54
N TYR A 18 38.25 -12.47 -2.65
CA TYR A 18 37.13 -12.52 -3.59
C TYR A 18 35.84 -13.06 -2.99
N PHE A 19 35.93 -14.15 -2.20
CA PHE A 19 34.74 -14.69 -1.54
C PHE A 19 34.18 -13.76 -0.46
N ILE A 20 35.05 -13.07 0.31
CA ILE A 20 34.64 -12.06 1.27
C ILE A 20 33.92 -10.91 0.57
N TYR A 21 34.50 -10.40 -0.51
CA TYR A 21 33.90 -9.32 -1.30
C TYR A 21 32.50 -9.70 -1.80
N LYS A 22 32.36 -10.86 -2.45
CA LYS A 22 31.06 -11.37 -2.90
C LYS A 22 30.05 -11.62 -1.79
N GLY A 23 30.53 -12.05 -0.62
CA GLY A 23 29.69 -12.27 0.55
C GLY A 23 29.06 -10.97 1.09
N ILE A 24 29.78 -9.85 0.95
CA ILE A 24 29.33 -8.52 1.40
C ILE A 24 28.47 -7.84 0.33
N GLU A 25 28.83 -7.96 -0.95
CA GLU A 25 28.15 -7.30 -2.05
C GLU A 25 26.70 -7.79 -2.23
N LYS A 26 26.46 -9.09 -2.15
CA LYS A 26 25.15 -9.70 -2.38
C LYS A 26 24.05 -9.15 -1.45
N PRO A 27 24.20 -9.12 -0.12
CA PRO A 27 23.18 -8.59 0.76
C PRO A 27 22.96 -7.09 0.54
N ILE A 28 23.99 -6.30 0.23
CA ILE A 28 23.86 -4.86 -0.04
C ILE A 28 22.99 -4.62 -1.28
N ILE A 29 23.26 -5.33 -2.37
CA ILE A 29 22.47 -5.23 -3.60
C ILE A 29 21.03 -5.69 -3.36
N PHE A 30 20.84 -6.76 -2.59
CA PHE A 30 19.51 -7.25 -2.22
C PHE A 30 18.73 -6.19 -1.44
N GLU A 31 19.31 -5.63 -0.36
CA GLU A 31 18.65 -4.60 0.44
C GLU A 31 18.24 -3.39 -0.38
N LYS A 32 19.13 -2.87 -1.22
CA LYS A 32 18.83 -1.73 -2.11
C LYS A 32 17.66 -2.02 -3.06
N LYS A 33 17.64 -3.20 -3.68
CA LYS A 33 16.54 -3.60 -4.59
C LYS A 33 15.25 -3.89 -3.84
N LYS A 34 15.35 -4.46 -2.64
CA LYS A 34 14.21 -4.70 -1.76
C LYS A 34 13.55 -3.39 -1.37
N GLU A 35 14.33 -2.39 -0.94
CA GLU A 35 13.83 -1.07 -0.55
C GLU A 35 13.04 -0.40 -1.68
N ILE A 36 13.57 -0.36 -2.89
CA ILE A 36 12.87 0.21 -4.06
C ILE A 36 11.53 -0.48 -4.30
N ARG A 37 11.50 -1.81 -4.26
CA ARG A 37 10.26 -2.58 -4.47
C ARG A 37 9.29 -2.43 -3.31
N TYR A 38 9.80 -2.41 -2.08
CA TYR A 38 9.04 -2.19 -0.86
C TYR A 38 8.30 -0.86 -0.91
N ASP A 39 8.99 0.23 -1.20
CA ASP A 39 8.41 1.57 -1.29
C ASP A 39 7.34 1.67 -2.37
N ALA A 40 7.57 1.05 -3.52
CA ALA A 40 6.59 1.01 -4.60
C ALA A 40 5.32 0.25 -4.19
N VAL A 41 5.45 -0.89 -3.49
CA VAL A 41 4.31 -1.67 -2.98
C VAL A 41 3.58 -0.91 -1.88
N VAL A 42 4.30 -0.27 -0.94
CA VAL A 42 3.71 0.59 0.09
C VAL A 42 2.90 1.72 -0.53
N GLN A 43 3.44 2.38 -1.57
CA GLN A 43 2.71 3.44 -2.26
C GLN A 43 1.43 2.92 -2.91
N LYS A 44 1.46 1.75 -3.57
CA LYS A 44 0.26 1.12 -4.13
C LYS A 44 -0.76 0.75 -3.05
N LEU A 45 -0.34 0.20 -1.92
CA LEU A 45 -1.23 -0.11 -0.80
C LEU A 45 -1.87 1.16 -0.19
N LYS A 46 -1.13 2.28 -0.14
CA LYS A 46 -1.70 3.59 0.22
C LYS A 46 -2.75 4.06 -0.78
N ASP A 47 -2.53 3.82 -2.06
CA ASP A 47 -3.48 4.16 -3.12
C ASP A 47 -4.73 3.29 -3.03
N ILE A 48 -4.59 1.98 -2.78
CA ILE A 48 -5.71 1.07 -2.53
C ILE A 48 -6.51 1.53 -1.31
N ARG A 49 -5.84 1.92 -0.21
CA ARG A 49 -6.50 2.45 0.99
C ARG A 49 -7.35 3.68 0.68
N LYS A 50 -6.82 4.64 -0.09
CA LYS A 50 -7.57 5.84 -0.50
C LYS A 50 -8.80 5.47 -1.35
N ALA A 51 -8.63 4.56 -2.29
CA ALA A 51 -9.71 4.07 -3.14
C ALA A 51 -10.82 3.38 -2.34
N GLN A 52 -10.43 2.51 -1.39
CA GLN A 52 -11.37 1.81 -0.51
C GLN A 52 -12.12 2.76 0.42
N LEU A 53 -11.47 3.80 0.95
CA LEU A 53 -12.13 4.81 1.76
C LEU A 53 -13.17 5.59 0.95
N ALA A 54 -12.82 6.03 -0.26
CA ALA A 54 -13.74 6.72 -1.14
C ALA A 54 -14.93 5.83 -1.57
N PHE A 55 -14.68 4.55 -1.83
CA PHE A 55 -15.73 3.57 -2.10
C PHE A 55 -16.69 3.41 -0.90
N LYS A 56 -16.13 3.31 0.32
CA LYS A 56 -16.91 3.21 1.55
C LYS A 56 -17.76 4.45 1.80
N ASP A 57 -17.24 5.65 1.52
CA ASP A 57 -17.97 6.90 1.72
C ASP A 57 -19.21 6.98 0.81
N LEU A 58 -19.18 6.35 -0.38
CA LEU A 58 -20.31 6.28 -1.30
C LEU A 58 -21.27 5.14 -0.99
N ASN A 59 -20.73 3.95 -0.73
CA ASN A 59 -21.52 2.70 -0.67
C ASN A 59 -21.80 2.25 0.78
N GLY A 60 -21.17 2.88 1.76
CA GLY A 60 -21.27 2.50 3.17
C GLY A 60 -20.52 1.24 3.54
N GLU A 61 -19.82 0.59 2.60
CA GLU A 61 -19.04 -0.64 2.81
C GLU A 61 -17.78 -0.64 1.95
N PHE A 62 -16.84 -1.54 2.26
CA PHE A 62 -15.63 -1.72 1.47
C PHE A 62 -15.85 -2.68 0.30
N ALA A 63 -15.19 -2.44 -0.82
CA ALA A 63 -15.21 -3.36 -1.95
C ALA A 63 -14.51 -4.68 -1.61
N ALA A 64 -15.12 -5.80 -2.00
CA ALA A 64 -14.56 -7.13 -1.77
C ALA A 64 -13.47 -7.50 -2.79
N ASP A 65 -13.55 -6.94 -3.99
CA ASP A 65 -12.67 -7.25 -5.12
C ASP A 65 -12.26 -6.00 -5.89
N PHE A 66 -11.20 -6.11 -6.68
CA PHE A 66 -10.67 -5.00 -7.46
C PHE A 66 -11.56 -4.62 -8.63
N ASP A 67 -12.30 -5.54 -9.19
CA ASP A 67 -13.14 -5.27 -10.38
C ASP A 67 -14.31 -4.36 -9.98
N THR A 68 -14.95 -4.62 -8.84
CA THR A 68 -15.97 -3.75 -8.23
C THR A 68 -15.39 -2.39 -7.86
N LEU A 69 -14.22 -2.36 -7.19
CA LEU A 69 -13.56 -1.11 -6.80
C LEU A 69 -13.21 -0.24 -8.00
N ILE A 70 -12.58 -0.81 -9.01
CA ILE A 70 -12.15 -0.10 -10.22
C ILE A 70 -13.36 0.38 -11.02
N SER A 71 -14.42 -0.43 -11.13
CA SER A 71 -15.65 -0.06 -11.81
C SER A 71 -16.29 1.17 -11.16
N CYS A 72 -16.45 1.17 -9.85
CA CYS A 72 -16.97 2.32 -9.11
C CYS A 72 -16.10 3.58 -9.29
N LEU A 73 -14.78 3.45 -9.20
CA LEU A 73 -13.87 4.60 -9.40
C LEU A 73 -13.99 5.22 -10.80
N LYS A 74 -14.33 4.43 -11.83
CA LYS A 74 -14.49 4.90 -13.22
C LYS A 74 -15.86 5.50 -13.50
N THR A 75 -16.90 4.97 -12.88
CA THR A 75 -18.29 5.32 -13.23
C THR A 75 -18.91 6.34 -12.29
N ASP A 76 -18.51 6.32 -11.03
CA ASP A 76 -19.15 7.11 -10.02
C ASP A 76 -18.52 8.50 -9.84
N SER A 77 -19.32 9.41 -9.32
CA SER A 77 -18.94 10.78 -9.07
C SER A 77 -19.33 11.19 -7.65
N MET A 78 -18.47 11.93 -7.00
CA MET A 78 -18.72 12.48 -5.66
C MET A 78 -19.35 13.87 -5.76
N PRO A 79 -20.46 14.15 -5.04
CA PRO A 79 -21.01 15.49 -4.98
C PRO A 79 -20.07 16.38 -4.16
N PHE A 80 -19.57 17.42 -4.78
CA PHE A 80 -18.77 18.46 -4.10
C PHE A 80 -19.67 19.67 -3.92
N ILE A 81 -19.90 20.06 -2.65
CA ILE A 81 -20.73 21.23 -2.32
C ILE A 81 -19.80 22.43 -2.10
N TYR A 82 -19.91 23.40 -3.01
CA TYR A 82 -19.24 24.68 -2.84
C TYR A 82 -20.19 25.66 -2.16
N ALA A 83 -19.74 26.25 -1.05
CA ALA A 83 -20.41 27.41 -0.45
C ALA A 83 -19.76 28.67 -1.03
N ILE A 84 -20.50 29.43 -1.81
CA ILE A 84 -20.07 30.71 -2.37
C ILE A 84 -20.75 31.82 -1.56
N GLY A 85 -19.94 32.62 -0.86
CA GLY A 85 -20.41 33.71 0.00
C GLY A 85 -19.68 33.75 1.33
N ASN A 86 -19.98 34.78 2.11
CA ASN A 86 -19.40 34.95 3.46
C ASN A 86 -20.52 34.83 4.51
N VAL A 87 -20.29 33.97 5.51
CA VAL A 87 -21.18 33.84 6.64
C VAL A 87 -20.75 34.88 7.71
N PRO A 88 -21.54 35.92 8.01
CA PRO A 88 -21.22 36.81 9.11
C PRO A 88 -21.20 36.06 10.44
N ASP A 89 -20.29 36.44 11.34
CA ASP A 89 -20.11 35.80 12.67
C ASP A 89 -21.38 35.80 13.53
N THR A 90 -22.34 36.63 13.19
CA THR A 90 -23.62 36.80 13.90
C THR A 90 -24.74 35.88 13.42
N LEU A 91 -24.55 35.17 12.33
CA LEU A 91 -25.56 34.30 11.72
C LEU A 91 -25.09 32.84 11.66
N SER A 92 -26.05 31.93 11.83
CA SER A 92 -25.79 30.53 11.56
C SER A 92 -25.72 30.31 10.04
N GLU A 93 -24.97 29.27 9.59
CA GLU A 93 -24.85 28.94 8.18
C GLU A 93 -26.21 28.73 7.49
N ARG A 94 -27.19 28.15 8.17
CA ARG A 94 -28.58 28.00 7.68
C ARG A 94 -29.25 29.32 7.39
N GLN A 95 -29.13 30.25 8.32
CA GLN A 95 -29.73 31.61 8.18
C GLN A 95 -29.05 32.38 7.05
N ALA A 96 -27.72 32.23 6.87
CA ALA A 96 -26.99 32.86 5.78
C ALA A 96 -27.44 32.32 4.41
N VAL A 97 -27.77 31.03 4.30
CA VAL A 97 -28.35 30.46 3.08
C VAL A 97 -29.76 30.92 2.82
N GLU A 98 -30.62 30.98 3.84
CA GLU A 98 -32.01 31.50 3.75
C GLU A 98 -32.06 32.98 3.36
N LEU A 99 -31.09 33.78 3.80
CA LEU A 99 -30.95 35.18 3.45
C LEU A 99 -30.25 35.41 2.08
N GLY A 100 -29.84 34.34 1.39
CA GLY A 100 -29.18 34.45 0.09
C GLY A 100 -27.74 34.99 0.16
N LEU A 101 -27.14 35.10 1.34
CA LEU A 101 -25.77 35.56 1.58
C LEU A 101 -24.76 34.48 1.19
N VAL A 102 -25.17 33.20 1.21
CA VAL A 102 -24.40 32.04 0.82
C VAL A 102 -25.23 31.22 -0.15
N THR A 103 -24.67 30.95 -1.31
CA THR A 103 -25.24 30.01 -2.30
C THR A 103 -24.47 28.70 -2.24
N ARG A 104 -25.17 27.58 -2.13
CA ARG A 104 -24.59 26.24 -2.24
C ARG A 104 -24.75 25.74 -3.66
N ASP A 105 -23.65 25.54 -4.33
CA ASP A 105 -23.63 24.87 -5.63
C ASP A 105 -23.04 23.48 -5.48
N THR A 106 -23.66 22.48 -6.14
CA THR A 106 -23.22 21.08 -6.06
C THR A 106 -22.69 20.68 -7.41
N THR A 107 -21.39 20.55 -7.52
CA THR A 107 -20.72 20.04 -8.71
C THR A 107 -20.36 18.57 -8.48
N ARG A 108 -20.62 17.73 -9.48
CA ARG A 108 -20.20 16.33 -9.46
C ARG A 108 -18.82 16.20 -10.08
N ILE A 109 -17.87 15.69 -9.28
CA ILE A 109 -16.51 15.41 -9.74
C ILE A 109 -16.35 13.90 -9.86
N ALA A 110 -15.73 13.42 -10.94
CA ALA A 110 -15.45 12.00 -11.11
C ALA A 110 -14.64 11.49 -9.90
N LEU A 111 -15.02 10.33 -9.36
CA LEU A 111 -14.42 9.79 -8.14
C LEU A 111 -12.91 9.60 -8.29
N VAL A 112 -12.48 9.19 -9.47
CA VAL A 112 -11.06 9.05 -9.81
C VAL A 112 -10.26 10.33 -9.62
N ASP A 113 -10.81 11.48 -10.05
CA ASP A 113 -10.13 12.78 -9.99
C ASP A 113 -10.10 13.34 -8.55
N THR A 114 -11.00 12.85 -7.70
CA THR A 114 -11.01 13.20 -6.26
C THR A 114 -9.97 12.42 -5.48
N VAL A 115 -9.77 11.13 -5.83
CA VAL A 115 -8.87 10.21 -5.10
C VAL A 115 -7.44 10.27 -5.60
N PHE A 116 -7.27 10.42 -6.91
CA PHE A 116 -5.97 10.34 -7.58
C PHE A 116 -5.66 11.62 -8.37
N LYS A 117 -4.37 11.81 -8.64
CA LYS A 117 -3.93 12.88 -9.55
C LYS A 117 -4.33 12.56 -10.99
N ALA A 118 -4.57 13.60 -11.78
CA ALA A 118 -4.86 13.46 -13.22
C ALA A 118 -3.81 12.57 -13.92
N GLY A 119 -4.30 11.62 -14.73
CA GLY A 119 -3.45 10.68 -15.46
C GLY A 119 -3.06 9.40 -14.67
N TYR A 120 -3.63 9.17 -13.49
CA TYR A 120 -3.41 7.90 -12.76
C TYR A 120 -4.05 6.73 -13.50
N CYS A 121 -3.26 5.67 -13.75
CA CYS A 121 -3.77 4.46 -14.40
C CYS A 121 -4.48 3.57 -13.38
N ILE A 122 -5.82 3.69 -13.30
CA ILE A 122 -6.66 2.95 -12.36
C ILE A 122 -6.59 1.44 -12.59
N ASP A 123 -6.51 1.00 -13.85
CA ASP A 123 -6.43 -0.43 -14.18
C ASP A 123 -5.21 -1.12 -13.57
N SER A 124 -4.16 -0.36 -13.27
CA SER A 124 -2.97 -0.86 -12.60
C SER A 124 -3.09 -0.92 -11.07
N LEU A 125 -4.22 -0.47 -10.48
CA LEU A 125 -4.38 -0.38 -9.03
C LEU A 125 -4.28 -1.76 -8.35
N GLY A 126 -4.85 -2.78 -8.97
CA GLY A 126 -4.86 -4.14 -8.43
C GLY A 126 -3.57 -4.93 -8.64
N TYR A 127 -2.59 -4.41 -9.39
CA TYR A 127 -1.36 -5.15 -9.71
C TYR A 127 -0.21 -4.77 -8.80
N ILE A 128 0.52 -5.78 -8.34
CA ILE A 128 1.71 -5.62 -7.52
C ILE A 128 2.86 -5.09 -8.41
N PRO A 129 3.51 -3.97 -8.05
CA PRO A 129 4.64 -3.42 -8.80
C PRO A 129 5.74 -4.45 -9.05
N PHE A 130 6.35 -4.40 -10.24
CA PHE A 130 7.41 -5.31 -10.71
C PHE A 130 7.00 -6.77 -10.90
N THR A 131 5.69 -7.06 -10.87
CA THR A 131 5.14 -8.40 -11.12
C THR A 131 3.89 -8.32 -11.99
N ASN A 132 3.42 -9.48 -12.47
CA ASN A 132 2.13 -9.60 -13.14
C ASN A 132 1.04 -10.14 -12.19
N GLU A 133 1.36 -10.27 -10.92
CA GLU A 133 0.44 -10.76 -9.90
C GLU A 133 -0.44 -9.62 -9.35
N LYS A 134 -1.65 -9.97 -8.93
CA LYS A 134 -2.56 -9.04 -8.25
C LYS A 134 -2.36 -9.09 -6.74
N PHE A 135 -2.67 -7.99 -6.07
CA PHE A 135 -2.84 -8.00 -4.62
C PHE A 135 -3.99 -8.92 -4.22
N GLU A 136 -3.84 -9.63 -3.11
CA GLU A 136 -4.95 -10.30 -2.45
C GLU A 136 -5.78 -9.24 -1.72
N MET A 137 -7.10 -9.19 -1.97
CA MET A 137 -7.98 -8.23 -1.33
C MET A 137 -9.25 -8.93 -0.87
N GLY A 138 -9.78 -8.46 0.26
CA GLY A 138 -11.06 -8.89 0.79
C GLY A 138 -11.68 -7.83 1.69
N SER A 139 -12.98 -7.90 1.89
CA SER A 139 -13.74 -7.08 2.83
C SER A 139 -14.59 -7.92 3.74
N GLY A 140 -14.95 -7.40 4.90
CA GLY A 140 -15.73 -8.10 5.89
C GLY A 140 -16.27 -7.20 6.99
N GLU A 141 -16.89 -7.83 7.98
CA GLU A 141 -17.40 -7.16 9.16
C GLU A 141 -16.83 -7.82 10.42
N ILE A 142 -16.32 -7.02 11.32
CA ILE A 142 -15.80 -7.49 12.62
C ILE A 142 -16.66 -6.93 13.73
N VAL A 143 -16.98 -7.78 14.71
CA VAL A 143 -17.62 -7.36 15.94
C VAL A 143 -16.54 -7.07 16.97
N THR A 144 -16.45 -5.81 17.39
CA THR A 144 -15.48 -5.37 18.41
C THR A 144 -15.85 -5.91 19.79
N ALA A 145 -14.92 -5.83 20.74
CA ALA A 145 -15.17 -6.19 22.14
C ALA A 145 -16.34 -5.39 22.75
N SER A 146 -16.61 -4.20 22.23
CA SER A 146 -17.75 -3.35 22.60
C SER A 146 -19.05 -3.73 21.88
N LYS A 147 -19.11 -4.89 21.19
CA LYS A 147 -20.25 -5.38 20.40
C LYS A 147 -20.66 -4.43 19.25
N VAL A 148 -19.77 -3.54 18.81
CA VAL A 148 -19.99 -2.69 17.66
C VAL A 148 -19.52 -3.43 16.40
N LYS A 149 -20.36 -3.46 15.38
CA LYS A 149 -20.03 -3.99 14.06
C LYS A 149 -19.25 -2.94 13.27
N VAL A 150 -18.05 -3.30 12.86
CA VAL A 150 -17.15 -2.43 12.08
C VAL A 150 -16.85 -3.10 10.75
N LYS A 151 -17.11 -2.40 9.65
CA LYS A 151 -16.70 -2.84 8.32
C LYS A 151 -15.21 -2.66 8.15
N VAL A 152 -14.55 -3.68 7.64
CA VAL A 152 -13.10 -3.74 7.46
C VAL A 152 -12.74 -4.27 6.08
N PHE A 153 -11.55 -3.97 5.64
CA PHE A 153 -10.94 -4.59 4.46
C PHE A 153 -9.48 -4.95 4.76
N GLU A 154 -8.93 -5.82 3.94
CA GLU A 154 -7.51 -6.13 3.91
C GLU A 154 -7.05 -6.21 2.46
N ALA A 155 -5.91 -5.59 2.14
CA ALA A 155 -5.21 -5.83 0.90
C ALA A 155 -3.75 -6.16 1.19
N SER A 156 -3.23 -7.22 0.57
CA SER A 156 -1.92 -7.77 0.93
C SER A 156 -1.09 -8.23 -0.26
N ALA A 157 0.25 -8.23 -0.07
CA ALA A 157 1.24 -8.76 -0.98
C ALA A 157 2.36 -9.46 -0.20
N LEU A 158 2.66 -10.71 -0.55
CA LEU A 158 3.72 -11.50 0.08
C LEU A 158 5.11 -11.06 -0.44
N TYR A 159 6.13 -11.12 0.43
CA TYR A 159 7.53 -10.88 0.04
C TYR A 159 7.99 -11.83 -1.07
N SER A 160 7.54 -13.07 -1.06
CA SER A 160 7.85 -14.06 -2.10
C SER A 160 7.37 -13.66 -3.49
N VAL A 161 6.31 -12.85 -3.58
CA VAL A 161 5.73 -12.37 -4.83
C VAL A 161 6.50 -11.14 -5.33
N PHE A 162 6.52 -10.05 -4.59
CA PHE A 162 7.08 -8.81 -5.10
C PHE A 162 8.61 -8.73 -5.05
N LEU A 163 9.29 -9.63 -4.30
CA LEU A 163 10.74 -9.78 -4.33
C LEU A 163 11.20 -10.90 -5.28
N ASN A 164 10.27 -11.54 -6.01
CA ASN A 164 10.62 -12.58 -6.95
C ASN A 164 11.70 -12.10 -7.95
N GLY A 165 12.65 -12.99 -8.27
CA GLY A 165 13.80 -12.67 -9.12
C GLY A 165 15.00 -12.06 -8.36
N LEU A 166 14.90 -11.81 -7.05
CA LEU A 166 16.02 -11.50 -6.16
C LEU A 166 16.61 -12.80 -5.57
N ASP A 167 17.61 -12.67 -4.69
CA ASP A 167 18.25 -13.83 -4.05
C ASP A 167 17.24 -14.60 -3.19
N LYS A 168 17.00 -15.87 -3.58
CA LYS A 168 16.00 -16.73 -2.95
C LYS A 168 16.28 -17.01 -1.47
N GLN A 169 17.56 -17.19 -1.12
CA GLN A 169 17.92 -17.49 0.27
C GLN A 169 17.64 -16.31 1.18
N LEU A 170 17.91 -15.08 0.73
CA LEU A 170 17.64 -13.88 1.49
C LEU A 170 16.12 -13.63 1.65
N ILE A 171 15.32 -13.98 0.62
CA ILE A 171 13.84 -13.92 0.73
C ILE A 171 13.34 -14.95 1.74
N ILE A 172 13.86 -16.18 1.74
CA ILE A 172 13.49 -17.21 2.72
C ILE A 172 13.84 -16.75 4.13
N ASN A 173 15.06 -16.25 4.33
CA ASN A 173 15.49 -15.74 5.63
C ASN A 173 14.58 -14.62 6.15
N LEU A 174 14.19 -13.68 5.28
CA LEU A 174 13.27 -12.59 5.61
C LEU A 174 11.88 -13.12 6.00
N ASN A 175 11.35 -14.08 5.26
CA ASN A 175 10.07 -14.70 5.57
C ASN A 175 10.11 -15.47 6.90
N ASP A 176 11.19 -16.19 7.17
CA ASP A 176 11.36 -16.96 8.41
C ASP A 176 11.50 -16.05 9.63
N GLU A 177 12.20 -14.93 9.48
CA GLU A 177 12.28 -13.89 10.52
C GLU A 177 10.89 -13.35 10.87
N ARG A 178 10.08 -13.01 9.85
CA ARG A 178 8.70 -12.54 10.03
C ARG A 178 7.83 -13.59 10.71
N ARG A 179 7.89 -14.85 10.26
CA ARG A 179 7.12 -15.95 10.84
C ARG A 179 7.49 -16.25 12.28
N LYS A 180 8.78 -16.25 12.63
CA LYS A 180 9.26 -16.41 14.00
C LYS A 180 8.69 -15.36 14.94
N ASN A 181 8.55 -14.13 14.46
CA ASN A 181 7.96 -13.02 15.20
C ASN A 181 6.43 -12.96 15.09
N LYS A 182 5.77 -13.97 14.50
CA LYS A 182 4.32 -14.03 14.26
C LYS A 182 3.78 -12.84 13.44
N LEU A 183 4.63 -12.25 12.60
CA LEU A 183 4.29 -11.15 11.72
C LEU A 183 3.92 -11.67 10.33
N PHE A 184 3.09 -10.93 9.62
CA PHE A 184 2.74 -11.24 8.24
C PHE A 184 3.99 -11.21 7.33
N PRO A 185 4.25 -12.26 6.53
CA PRO A 185 5.44 -12.36 5.67
C PRO A 185 5.28 -11.55 4.37
N GLY A 186 4.96 -10.28 4.50
CA GLY A 186 4.67 -9.38 3.39
C GLY A 186 4.24 -8.00 3.88
N LEU A 187 3.63 -7.28 2.96
CA LEU A 187 3.01 -5.98 3.21
C LEU A 187 1.50 -6.12 3.13
N LYS A 188 0.80 -5.51 4.07
CA LYS A 188 -0.66 -5.46 4.07
C LYS A 188 -1.19 -4.16 4.64
N VAL A 189 -2.35 -3.75 4.18
CA VAL A 189 -3.12 -2.61 4.68
C VAL A 189 -4.48 -3.10 5.14
N GLY A 190 -4.91 -2.62 6.31
CA GLY A 190 -6.12 -3.09 6.97
C GLY A 190 -5.96 -4.48 7.57
N SER A 191 -7.06 -5.05 8.05
CA SER A 191 -7.13 -6.41 8.59
C SER A 191 -8.57 -6.91 8.59
N LEU A 192 -8.76 -8.17 8.23
CA LEU A 192 -10.05 -8.88 8.33
C LEU A 192 -10.31 -9.48 9.70
N THR A 193 -9.31 -9.49 10.58
CA THR A 193 -9.38 -10.11 11.92
C THR A 193 -9.37 -9.09 13.06
N GLU A 194 -8.81 -7.92 12.83
CA GLU A 194 -8.60 -6.89 13.85
C GLU A 194 -8.98 -5.50 13.31
N THR A 195 -9.44 -4.63 14.19
CA THR A 195 -9.71 -3.22 13.85
C THR A 195 -8.41 -2.42 13.89
N THR A 196 -7.75 -2.27 12.76
CA THR A 196 -6.49 -1.55 12.62
C THR A 196 -6.66 -0.10 12.16
N ASN A 197 -7.89 0.40 12.07
CA ASN A 197 -8.19 1.71 11.47
C ASN A 197 -7.60 1.88 10.05
N ASN A 198 -7.58 0.78 9.30
CA ASN A 198 -7.00 0.69 7.95
C ASN A 198 -5.51 1.06 7.88
N ALA A 199 -4.77 0.92 9.00
CA ALA A 199 -3.33 1.12 9.03
C ALA A 199 -2.60 0.02 8.25
N GLY A 200 -1.43 0.38 7.70
CA GLY A 200 -0.54 -0.57 7.08
C GLY A 200 0.45 -1.17 8.10
N ASN A 201 0.90 -2.39 7.87
CA ASN A 201 1.87 -3.04 8.76
C ASN A 201 3.31 -2.49 8.66
N TRP A 202 3.49 -1.40 7.94
CA TRP A 202 4.73 -0.60 7.83
C TRP A 202 4.67 0.72 8.63
N GLU A 203 3.54 1.07 9.20
CA GLU A 203 3.32 2.31 9.97
C GLU A 203 3.77 2.18 11.42
#